data_29cc27e0082a054964ea4a693a32f7ea
#
_entry.id   29cc27e0082a054964ea4a693a32f7ea
#
_cell.length_a   1.000
_cell.length_b   1.000
_cell.length_c   1.000
_cell.angle_alpha   90.00
_cell.angle_beta   90.00
_cell.angle_gamma   90.00
#
_symmetry.space_group_name_H-M   'P 1'
#
loop_
_entity.id
_entity.type
_entity.pdbx_description
1 polymer ?
#
loop_
_entity_poly.entity_id
_entity_poly.type
_entity_poly.pdbx_seq_one_letter_code
_entity_poly.pdbx_strand_id
1 'polypeptide(L)'
;MNRLSLVRYTSAVALGLSTLWSAAVCAAEDAGAFDKIQQIRAGDLNIGYVDIGPRDGQPVILLHGWPYDIQSYAQVAPALAQKGYRVIVPYLRGYGTTRFLSAGTPRNGQPSAMAADIVHLMDALNIRQADLAGFDWGARTADIVAALWPQRVKSLVSVSGYLISSQQIGEKPLPPQAELSWWYQFYFATPRGEAGYRQNTHDFAKFIWHQASPQWQFSDATFAKTARALDNPDHVAITISNYRWRLGLEKGEAKYAGYEQRLAVLPPITVPTITLEGANNGAPHPAPASYRAKFTGKYEHGDLPGAVGHNPPQEDPTAFVQAVVDADRL
;
A
#
# COMPACT_ATOMS: atom_id res chain seq x y z
N MET A 1 44.08 41.75 -50.34
CA MET A 1 43.57 42.61 -49.27
C MET A 1 42.14 42.19 -49.01
N ASN A 2 41.93 41.28 -48.03
CA ASN A 2 40.58 40.88 -47.58
C ASN A 2 40.59 40.84 -46.08
N ARG A 3 39.78 41.65 -45.47
CA ARG A 3 39.59 41.75 -44.02
C ARG A 3 38.60 40.62 -43.56
N LEU A 4 39.04 39.74 -42.71
CA LEU A 4 38.19 38.77 -41.97
C LEU A 4 37.58 39.51 -40.78
N SER A 5 36.24 39.49 -40.69
CA SER A 5 35.46 39.95 -39.55
C SER A 5 35.32 38.85 -38.55
N LEU A 6 35.79 39.08 -37.32
CA LEU A 6 35.57 38.22 -36.17
C LEU A 6 34.12 38.42 -35.65
N VAL A 7 33.32 37.37 -35.68
CA VAL A 7 32.03 37.31 -34.96
C VAL A 7 32.29 36.75 -33.58
N ARG A 8 32.00 37.55 -32.56
CA ARG A 8 32.05 37.16 -31.13
C ARG A 8 30.77 36.41 -30.78
N TYR A 9 30.91 35.17 -30.37
CA TYR A 9 29.86 34.45 -29.62
C TYR A 9 30.09 34.67 -28.14
N THR A 10 29.24 35.43 -27.52
CA THR A 10 29.10 35.48 -26.05
C THR A 10 27.62 35.35 -25.69
N SER A 11 27.34 34.57 -24.68
CA SER A 11 26.09 34.49 -23.93
C SER A 11 25.12 33.37 -24.32
N ALA A 12 25.28 32.20 -23.70
CA ALA A 12 24.19 31.26 -23.42
C ALA A 12 24.63 30.14 -22.41
N VAL A 13 25.19 30.48 -21.24
CA VAL A 13 25.56 29.47 -20.23
C VAL A 13 24.89 29.71 -18.85
N ALA A 14 24.12 30.79 -18.68
CA ALA A 14 23.64 31.18 -17.35
C ALA A 14 22.24 30.68 -16.95
N LEU A 15 21.44 30.05 -17.85
CA LEU A 15 20.08 29.61 -17.54
C LEU A 15 19.95 28.10 -17.20
N GLY A 16 20.97 27.31 -17.45
CA GLY A 16 20.92 25.86 -17.21
C GLY A 16 21.21 25.39 -15.77
N LEU A 17 21.88 26.22 -14.96
CA LEU A 17 22.34 25.84 -13.63
C LEU A 17 21.31 26.05 -12.52
N SER A 18 20.36 26.97 -12.68
CA SER A 18 19.35 27.26 -11.66
C SER A 18 18.21 26.21 -11.62
N THR A 19 17.86 25.64 -12.76
CA THR A 19 16.80 24.59 -12.83
C THR A 19 17.28 23.22 -12.35
N LEU A 20 18.56 22.90 -12.57
CA LEU A 20 19.16 21.66 -12.07
C LEU A 20 19.35 21.66 -10.55
N TRP A 21 19.62 22.83 -9.96
CA TRP A 21 19.79 22.96 -8.51
C TRP A 21 18.46 22.90 -7.77
N SER A 22 17.39 23.47 -8.33
CA SER A 22 16.04 23.36 -7.75
C SER A 22 15.52 21.94 -7.78
N ALA A 23 15.76 21.18 -8.86
CA ALA A 23 15.37 19.77 -8.95
C ALA A 23 16.19 18.87 -8.01
N ALA A 24 17.49 19.17 -7.82
CA ALA A 24 18.35 18.39 -6.91
C ALA A 24 18.04 18.69 -5.44
N VAL A 25 17.66 19.91 -5.08
CA VAL A 25 17.23 20.28 -3.71
C VAL A 25 15.89 19.63 -3.39
N CYS A 26 14.91 19.63 -4.30
CA CYS A 26 13.63 18.94 -4.13
C CYS A 26 13.81 17.42 -3.97
N ALA A 27 14.65 16.80 -4.81
CA ALA A 27 14.96 15.37 -4.72
C ALA A 27 15.68 14.99 -3.42
N ALA A 28 16.50 15.88 -2.85
CA ALA A 28 17.19 15.65 -1.57
C ALA A 28 16.24 15.83 -0.36
N GLU A 29 15.28 16.78 -0.44
CA GLU A 29 14.23 16.93 0.57
C GLU A 29 13.27 15.76 0.58
N ASP A 30 12.89 15.23 -0.57
CA ASP A 30 12.01 14.07 -0.71
C ASP A 30 12.68 12.77 -0.24
N ALA A 31 13.99 12.60 -0.46
CA ALA A 31 14.73 11.42 0.03
C ALA A 31 14.78 11.32 1.57
N GLY A 32 14.70 12.46 2.28
CA GLY A 32 14.62 12.51 3.75
C GLY A 32 13.20 12.50 4.32
N ALA A 33 12.17 12.51 3.47
CA ALA A 33 10.78 12.59 3.91
C ALA A 33 10.32 11.34 4.69
N PHE A 34 10.85 10.16 4.35
CA PHE A 34 10.59 8.90 5.05
C PHE A 34 11.26 8.81 6.43
N ASP A 35 12.18 9.74 6.75
CA ASP A 35 12.76 9.91 8.09
C ASP A 35 11.95 10.89 8.96
N LYS A 36 11.05 11.68 8.36
CA LYS A 36 10.22 12.70 9.03
C LYS A 36 8.75 12.29 9.06
N ILE A 37 8.42 11.35 9.93
CA ILE A 37 7.05 10.87 10.08
C ILE A 37 6.19 11.92 10.78
N GLN A 38 5.12 12.34 10.13
CA GLN A 38 4.07 13.18 10.71
C GLN A 38 3.08 12.33 11.51
N GLN A 39 2.33 12.96 12.41
CA GLN A 39 1.33 12.29 13.25
C GLN A 39 0.01 13.04 13.19
N ILE A 40 -1.11 12.32 13.02
CA ILE A 40 -2.43 12.92 13.03
C ILE A 40 -3.44 12.01 13.73
N ARG A 41 -4.33 12.61 14.52
CA ARG A 41 -5.44 11.88 15.12
C ARG A 41 -6.55 11.68 14.09
N ALA A 42 -6.91 10.42 13.85
CA ALA A 42 -7.93 10.03 12.89
C ALA A 42 -8.67 8.79 13.42
N GLY A 43 -9.97 8.92 13.67
CA GLY A 43 -10.77 7.85 14.26
C GLY A 43 -10.19 7.36 15.60
N ASP A 44 -9.94 6.06 15.70
CA ASP A 44 -9.37 5.43 16.91
C ASP A 44 -7.86 5.58 17.02
N LEU A 45 -7.19 6.17 16.02
CA LEU A 45 -5.74 6.13 15.88
C LEU A 45 -5.09 7.51 15.91
N ASN A 46 -3.85 7.54 16.37
CA ASN A 46 -2.86 8.54 16.02
C ASN A 46 -1.99 7.95 14.92
N ILE A 47 -2.23 8.33 13.67
CA ILE A 47 -1.62 7.73 12.49
C ILE A 47 -0.30 8.41 12.18
N GLY A 48 0.77 7.61 12.06
CA GLY A 48 2.04 8.05 11.50
C GLY A 48 2.00 7.99 9.98
N TYR A 49 2.45 9.04 9.31
CA TYR A 49 2.41 9.09 7.84
C TYR A 49 3.50 10.00 7.27
N VAL A 50 3.82 9.75 6.01
CA VAL A 50 4.61 10.65 5.15
C VAL A 50 3.64 11.48 4.31
N ASP A 51 3.92 12.78 4.15
CA ASP A 51 3.16 13.71 3.29
C ASP A 51 4.17 14.54 2.47
N ILE A 52 4.27 14.27 1.19
CA ILE A 52 5.23 14.92 0.30
C ILE A 52 4.58 15.40 -1.00
N GLY A 53 5.27 16.28 -1.71
CA GLY A 53 4.78 16.95 -2.90
C GLY A 53 3.96 18.21 -2.61
N PRO A 54 3.42 18.86 -3.65
CA PRO A 54 2.67 20.11 -3.49
C PRO A 54 1.36 19.90 -2.73
N ARG A 55 1.09 20.76 -1.74
CA ARG A 55 -0.11 20.64 -0.88
C ARG A 55 -1.45 20.76 -1.63
N ASP A 56 -1.43 21.46 -2.76
CA ASP A 56 -2.55 21.64 -3.68
C ASP A 56 -2.56 20.63 -4.84
N GLY A 57 -1.59 19.72 -4.88
CA GLY A 57 -1.55 18.63 -5.84
C GLY A 57 -2.68 17.62 -5.66
N GLN A 58 -2.99 16.85 -6.72
CA GLN A 58 -3.95 15.74 -6.63
C GLN A 58 -3.49 14.76 -5.55
N PRO A 59 -4.33 14.46 -4.54
CA PRO A 59 -3.94 13.55 -3.48
C PRO A 59 -3.85 12.10 -3.97
N VAL A 60 -2.75 11.42 -3.63
CA VAL A 60 -2.55 9.98 -3.81
C VAL A 60 -2.24 9.37 -2.45
N ILE A 61 -2.95 8.32 -2.06
CA ILE A 61 -2.70 7.57 -0.83
C ILE A 61 -2.15 6.19 -1.19
N LEU A 62 -0.94 5.89 -0.69
CA LEU A 62 -0.21 4.66 -0.97
C LEU A 62 -0.26 3.73 0.25
N LEU A 63 -0.81 2.53 0.07
CA LEU A 63 -1.15 1.61 1.16
C LEU A 63 -0.30 0.33 1.09
N HIS A 64 0.54 0.13 2.09
CA HIS A 64 1.41 -1.04 2.19
C HIS A 64 0.66 -2.29 2.66
N GLY A 65 1.28 -3.46 2.48
CA GLY A 65 0.79 -4.75 2.91
C GLY A 65 1.45 -5.31 4.18
N TRP A 66 1.15 -6.55 4.50
CA TRP A 66 1.80 -7.36 5.53
C TRP A 66 2.76 -8.37 4.86
N PRO A 67 3.97 -8.57 5.39
CA PRO A 67 4.64 -7.86 6.49
C PRO A 67 5.60 -6.78 5.95
N TYR A 68 5.07 -5.79 5.29
CA TYR A 68 5.79 -4.65 4.70
C TYR A 68 5.45 -3.36 5.48
N ASP A 69 5.96 -2.22 5.02
CA ASP A 69 5.67 -0.92 5.59
C ASP A 69 5.75 0.21 4.55
N ILE A 70 5.75 1.45 5.00
CA ILE A 70 5.84 2.63 4.13
C ILE A 70 7.09 2.64 3.25
N GLN A 71 8.17 1.94 3.62
CA GLN A 71 9.41 1.86 2.83
C GLN A 71 9.20 1.21 1.46
N SER A 72 8.13 0.44 1.28
CA SER A 72 7.72 -0.06 -0.03
C SER A 72 7.53 1.06 -1.05
N TYR A 73 7.21 2.26 -0.58
CA TYR A 73 6.95 3.43 -1.41
C TYR A 73 8.08 4.48 -1.42
N ALA A 74 9.23 4.16 -0.85
CA ALA A 74 10.34 5.13 -0.74
C ALA A 74 10.85 5.66 -2.10
N GLN A 75 10.66 4.91 -3.19
CA GLN A 75 10.99 5.35 -4.55
C GLN A 75 9.75 5.86 -5.32
N VAL A 76 8.59 5.28 -5.06
CA VAL A 76 7.32 5.65 -5.73
C VAL A 76 6.85 7.05 -5.31
N ALA A 77 6.84 7.32 -4.01
CA ALA A 77 6.27 8.56 -3.49
C ALA A 77 7.00 9.82 -3.99
N PRO A 78 8.36 9.91 -3.95
CA PRO A 78 9.06 11.03 -4.53
C PRO A 78 8.83 11.19 -6.05
N ALA A 79 8.75 10.07 -6.78
CA ALA A 79 8.52 10.11 -8.23
C ALA A 79 7.12 10.65 -8.59
N LEU A 80 6.10 10.34 -7.79
CA LEU A 80 4.76 10.91 -7.93
C LEU A 80 4.74 12.39 -7.51
N ALA A 81 5.43 12.75 -6.43
CA ALA A 81 5.55 14.15 -5.98
C ALA A 81 6.19 15.06 -7.07
N GLN A 82 7.23 14.57 -7.75
CA GLN A 82 7.85 15.25 -8.89
C GLN A 82 6.90 15.43 -10.09
N LYS A 83 5.86 14.59 -10.19
CA LYS A 83 4.80 14.71 -11.19
C LYS A 83 3.65 15.64 -10.75
N GLY A 84 3.76 16.27 -9.58
CA GLY A 84 2.79 17.22 -9.06
C GLY A 84 1.69 16.63 -8.17
N TYR A 85 1.79 15.37 -7.79
CA TYR A 85 0.87 14.76 -6.82
C TYR A 85 1.23 15.13 -5.38
N ARG A 86 0.21 15.30 -4.53
CA ARG A 86 0.38 15.26 -3.07
C ARG A 86 0.31 13.81 -2.63
N VAL A 87 1.40 13.25 -2.11
CA VAL A 87 1.51 11.82 -1.81
C VAL A 87 1.49 11.58 -0.31
N ILE A 88 0.52 10.79 0.14
CA ILE A 88 0.32 10.40 1.54
C ILE A 88 0.63 8.92 1.67
N VAL A 89 1.57 8.56 2.58
CA VAL A 89 1.95 7.17 2.83
C VAL A 89 1.77 6.88 4.33
N PRO A 90 0.60 6.38 4.75
CA PRO A 90 0.36 6.08 6.16
C PRO A 90 0.95 4.73 6.57
N TYR A 91 1.41 4.64 7.82
CA TYR A 91 1.50 3.36 8.50
C TYR A 91 0.10 2.86 8.84
N LEU A 92 -0.24 1.68 8.41
CA LEU A 92 -1.48 1.01 8.79
C LEU A 92 -1.50 0.75 10.32
N ARG A 93 -2.68 0.42 10.88
CA ARG A 93 -2.80 0.03 12.29
C ARG A 93 -1.85 -1.14 12.63
N GLY A 94 -1.15 -1.04 13.74
CA GLY A 94 -0.14 -2.02 14.14
C GLY A 94 1.22 -1.88 13.47
N TYR A 95 1.51 -0.76 12.81
CA TYR A 95 2.80 -0.52 12.16
C TYR A 95 3.45 0.79 12.56
N GLY A 96 4.77 0.81 12.53
CA GLY A 96 5.61 1.99 12.69
C GLY A 96 5.20 2.81 13.89
N THR A 97 4.93 4.10 13.66
CA THR A 97 4.56 5.05 14.71
C THR A 97 3.06 5.22 14.93
N THR A 98 2.21 4.51 14.15
CA THR A 98 0.76 4.51 14.38
C THR A 98 0.42 3.88 15.73
N ARG A 99 -0.44 4.52 16.51
CA ARG A 99 -0.84 4.10 17.86
C ARG A 99 -2.35 4.24 18.04
N PHE A 100 -2.95 3.34 18.82
CA PHE A 100 -4.31 3.52 19.30
C PHE A 100 -4.39 4.67 20.31
N LEU A 101 -5.43 5.50 20.19
CA LEU A 101 -5.66 6.64 21.10
C LEU A 101 -6.11 6.19 22.50
N SER A 102 -6.68 4.99 22.61
CA SER A 102 -7.14 4.42 23.86
C SER A 102 -6.60 3.00 24.05
N ALA A 103 -6.14 2.70 25.25
CA ALA A 103 -5.75 1.34 25.63
C ALA A 103 -6.95 0.35 25.59
N GLY A 104 -8.18 0.86 25.78
CA GLY A 104 -9.41 0.06 25.77
C GLY A 104 -9.94 -0.26 24.36
N THR A 105 -9.38 0.35 23.29
CA THR A 105 -9.79 0.02 21.92
C THR A 105 -9.27 -1.37 21.56
N PRO A 106 -10.12 -2.28 21.05
CA PRO A 106 -9.68 -3.60 20.60
C PRO A 106 -8.60 -3.52 19.51
N ARG A 107 -7.59 -4.38 19.61
CA ARG A 107 -6.54 -4.53 18.58
C ARG A 107 -7.07 -5.39 17.44
N ASN A 108 -8.08 -4.86 16.78
CA ASN A 108 -8.83 -5.50 15.72
C ASN A 108 -8.16 -5.26 14.36
N GLY A 109 -7.83 -6.36 13.67
CA GLY A 109 -7.24 -6.38 12.32
C GLY A 109 -8.24 -6.65 11.21
N GLN A 110 -9.57 -6.55 11.44
CA GLN A 110 -10.55 -6.83 10.39
C GLN A 110 -10.45 -5.81 9.22
N PRO A 111 -10.64 -6.26 7.97
CA PRO A 111 -10.39 -5.43 6.79
C PRO A 111 -11.22 -4.14 6.73
N SER A 112 -12.48 -4.17 7.14
CA SER A 112 -13.33 -2.97 7.15
C SER A 112 -12.87 -1.91 8.16
N ALA A 113 -12.22 -2.32 9.25
CA ALA A 113 -11.62 -1.39 10.21
C ALA A 113 -10.41 -0.67 9.61
N MET A 114 -9.56 -1.38 8.85
CA MET A 114 -8.44 -0.76 8.13
C MET A 114 -8.93 0.24 7.07
N ALA A 115 -9.99 -0.10 6.34
CA ALA A 115 -10.60 0.81 5.37
C ALA A 115 -11.18 2.05 6.03
N ALA A 116 -11.86 1.90 7.18
CA ALA A 116 -12.37 3.03 7.96
C ALA A 116 -11.25 3.96 8.45
N ASP A 117 -10.08 3.41 8.84
CA ASP A 117 -8.92 4.23 9.21
C ASP A 117 -8.48 5.17 8.09
N ILE A 118 -8.48 4.67 6.84
CA ILE A 118 -8.09 5.48 5.68
C ILE A 118 -9.12 6.58 5.42
N VAL A 119 -10.42 6.30 5.56
CA VAL A 119 -11.45 7.33 5.44
C VAL A 119 -11.29 8.39 6.54
N HIS A 120 -11.06 7.97 7.80
CA HIS A 120 -10.82 8.89 8.91
C HIS A 120 -9.52 9.71 8.70
N LEU A 121 -8.46 9.10 8.13
CA LEU A 121 -7.24 9.82 7.76
C LEU A 121 -7.53 10.90 6.71
N MET A 122 -8.30 10.56 5.68
CA MET A 122 -8.72 11.53 4.65
C MET A 122 -9.51 12.69 5.27
N ASP A 123 -10.41 12.40 6.21
CA ASP A 123 -11.20 13.43 6.91
C ASP A 123 -10.28 14.34 7.75
N ALA A 124 -9.35 13.76 8.50
CA ALA A 124 -8.41 14.51 9.34
C ALA A 124 -7.45 15.40 8.52
N LEU A 125 -7.10 14.96 7.29
CA LEU A 125 -6.25 15.70 6.36
C LEU A 125 -7.05 16.67 5.45
N ASN A 126 -8.38 16.74 5.59
CA ASN A 126 -9.28 17.49 4.72
C ASN A 126 -9.17 17.07 3.24
N ILE A 127 -8.92 15.78 2.98
CA ILE A 127 -8.89 15.21 1.64
C ILE A 127 -10.29 14.69 1.31
N ARG A 128 -10.98 15.37 0.40
CA ARG A 128 -12.34 14.99 -0.01
C ARG A 128 -12.31 13.73 -0.88
N GLN A 129 -11.37 13.64 -1.81
CA GLN A 129 -11.20 12.54 -2.75
C GLN A 129 -9.71 12.35 -3.05
N ALA A 130 -9.26 11.10 -3.22
CA ALA A 130 -7.88 10.76 -3.55
C ALA A 130 -7.80 9.60 -4.54
N ASP A 131 -6.68 9.49 -5.24
CA ASP A 131 -6.27 8.24 -5.89
C ASP A 131 -5.76 7.29 -4.83
N LEU A 132 -6.19 6.03 -4.87
CA LEU A 132 -5.72 5.00 -3.94
C LEU A 132 -4.87 3.98 -4.68
N ALA A 133 -3.74 3.62 -4.11
CA ALA A 133 -2.91 2.56 -4.66
C ALA A 133 -2.35 1.68 -3.54
N GLY A 134 -2.34 0.36 -3.76
CA GLY A 134 -1.87 -0.56 -2.73
C GLY A 134 -1.54 -1.95 -3.24
N PHE A 135 -0.89 -2.71 -2.37
CA PHE A 135 -0.64 -4.13 -2.55
C PHE A 135 -0.96 -4.90 -1.27
N ASP A 136 -1.27 -6.18 -1.35
CA ASP A 136 -1.60 -7.07 -0.22
C ASP A 136 -2.72 -6.49 0.68
N TRP A 137 -2.50 -6.29 2.00
CA TRP A 137 -3.48 -5.65 2.88
C TRP A 137 -3.84 -4.24 2.42
N GLY A 138 -2.87 -3.50 1.85
CA GLY A 138 -3.09 -2.18 1.30
C GLY A 138 -4.03 -2.18 0.09
N ALA A 139 -3.88 -3.14 -0.83
CA ALA A 139 -4.79 -3.31 -1.95
C ALA A 139 -6.21 -3.67 -1.47
N ARG A 140 -6.32 -4.63 -0.55
CA ARG A 140 -7.62 -4.98 0.06
C ARG A 140 -8.28 -3.78 0.72
N THR A 141 -7.50 -2.99 1.46
CA THR A 141 -7.99 -1.76 2.12
C THR A 141 -8.49 -0.76 1.08
N ALA A 142 -7.73 -0.52 0.01
CA ALA A 142 -8.11 0.37 -1.09
C ALA A 142 -9.37 -0.11 -1.82
N ASP A 143 -9.47 -1.40 -2.12
CA ASP A 143 -10.65 -2.03 -2.73
C ASP A 143 -11.90 -1.80 -1.88
N ILE A 144 -11.78 -2.00 -0.55
CA ILE A 144 -12.90 -1.79 0.38
C ILE A 144 -13.31 -0.32 0.43
N VAL A 145 -12.35 0.62 0.47
CA VAL A 145 -12.67 2.06 0.42
C VAL A 145 -13.38 2.39 -0.90
N ALA A 146 -12.89 1.89 -2.03
CA ALA A 146 -13.50 2.11 -3.34
C ALA A 146 -14.91 1.52 -3.46
N ALA A 147 -15.16 0.36 -2.85
CA ALA A 147 -16.46 -0.30 -2.88
C ALA A 147 -17.48 0.33 -1.92
N LEU A 148 -17.07 0.75 -0.72
CA LEU A 148 -17.97 1.28 0.31
C LEU A 148 -18.14 2.79 0.24
N TRP A 149 -17.14 3.53 -0.21
CA TRP A 149 -17.10 5.00 -0.31
C TRP A 149 -16.57 5.46 -1.68
N PRO A 150 -17.19 5.05 -2.81
CA PRO A 150 -16.68 5.36 -4.16
C PRO A 150 -16.50 6.86 -4.40
N GLN A 151 -17.31 7.72 -3.76
CA GLN A 151 -17.18 9.18 -3.86
C GLN A 151 -15.89 9.74 -3.23
N ARG A 152 -15.18 8.93 -2.43
CA ARG A 152 -13.90 9.29 -1.80
C ARG A 152 -12.69 8.89 -2.65
N VAL A 153 -12.91 8.09 -3.70
CA VAL A 153 -11.85 7.52 -4.55
C VAL A 153 -12.00 8.05 -5.98
N LYS A 154 -10.96 8.70 -6.47
CA LYS A 154 -10.91 9.18 -7.85
C LYS A 154 -10.53 8.05 -8.81
N SER A 155 -9.47 7.34 -8.47
CA SER A 155 -8.99 6.15 -9.18
C SER A 155 -8.37 5.13 -8.21
N LEU A 156 -8.19 3.90 -8.68
CA LEU A 156 -7.66 2.79 -7.89
C LEU A 156 -6.55 2.05 -8.65
N VAL A 157 -5.43 1.80 -7.98
CA VAL A 157 -4.45 0.80 -8.40
C VAL A 157 -4.41 -0.32 -7.36
N SER A 158 -4.81 -1.53 -7.75
CA SER A 158 -4.88 -2.69 -6.86
C SER A 158 -3.99 -3.83 -7.37
N VAL A 159 -2.94 -4.15 -6.61
CA VAL A 159 -2.10 -5.31 -6.91
C VAL A 159 -2.84 -6.59 -6.51
N SER A 160 -2.79 -7.58 -7.39
CA SER A 160 -3.49 -8.87 -7.27
C SER A 160 -5.02 -8.79 -7.38
N GLY A 161 -5.55 -7.67 -7.86
CA GLY A 161 -6.90 -7.52 -8.31
C GLY A 161 -7.94 -7.28 -7.21
N TYR A 162 -9.09 -7.94 -7.29
CA TYR A 162 -10.20 -7.77 -6.35
C TYR A 162 -9.98 -8.61 -5.10
N LEU A 163 -9.63 -7.98 -3.98
CA LEU A 163 -9.24 -8.65 -2.74
C LEU A 163 -10.30 -8.55 -1.61
N ILE A 164 -11.50 -8.04 -1.92
CA ILE A 164 -12.62 -8.04 -0.96
C ILE A 164 -13.05 -9.48 -0.69
N SER A 165 -13.19 -9.83 0.58
CA SER A 165 -13.59 -11.14 1.05
C SER A 165 -14.54 -10.99 2.25
N SER A 166 -15.09 -12.10 2.73
CA SER A 166 -15.90 -12.18 3.94
C SER A 166 -15.50 -13.41 4.75
N GLN A 167 -15.92 -13.46 6.02
CA GLN A 167 -15.70 -14.65 6.85
C GLN A 167 -16.32 -15.91 6.22
N GLN A 168 -17.53 -15.81 5.65
CA GLN A 168 -18.18 -16.93 4.96
C GLN A 168 -17.37 -17.48 3.77
N ILE A 169 -16.62 -16.62 3.09
CA ILE A 169 -15.71 -17.05 2.02
C ILE A 169 -14.45 -17.66 2.64
N GLY A 170 -13.91 -17.06 3.69
CA GLY A 170 -12.73 -17.54 4.38
C GLY A 170 -12.91 -18.91 5.08
N GLU A 171 -14.14 -19.30 5.38
CA GLU A 171 -14.48 -20.64 5.91
C GLU A 171 -14.45 -21.74 4.85
N LYS A 172 -14.41 -21.40 3.56
CA LYS A 172 -14.38 -22.38 2.47
C LYS A 172 -12.94 -22.80 2.20
N PRO A 173 -12.66 -24.12 2.16
CA PRO A 173 -11.33 -24.60 1.87
C PRO A 173 -10.89 -24.26 0.45
N LEU A 174 -9.64 -23.92 0.30
CA LEU A 174 -8.98 -23.70 -0.99
C LEU A 174 -8.35 -25.02 -1.50
N PRO A 175 -7.91 -25.08 -2.76
CA PRO A 175 -7.08 -26.19 -3.23
C PRO A 175 -5.82 -26.34 -2.37
N PRO A 176 -5.33 -27.57 -2.13
CA PRO A 176 -4.22 -27.83 -1.20
C PRO A 176 -2.96 -27.00 -1.44
N GLN A 177 -2.63 -26.69 -2.70
CA GLN A 177 -1.47 -25.88 -3.04
C GLN A 177 -1.63 -24.41 -2.56
N ALA A 178 -2.83 -23.85 -2.65
CA ALA A 178 -3.12 -22.51 -2.16
C ALA A 178 -3.12 -22.46 -0.62
N GLU A 179 -3.67 -23.50 0.04
CA GLU A 179 -3.59 -23.64 1.50
C GLU A 179 -2.14 -23.75 1.98
N LEU A 180 -1.32 -24.53 1.28
CA LEU A 180 0.11 -24.65 1.58
C LEU A 180 0.83 -23.28 1.45
N SER A 181 0.50 -22.50 0.44
CA SER A 181 1.11 -21.18 0.26
C SER A 181 0.69 -20.18 1.35
N TRP A 182 -0.51 -20.36 1.91
CA TRP A 182 -1.01 -19.56 3.05
C TRP A 182 -0.94 -20.29 4.40
N TRP A 183 0.00 -21.24 4.56
CA TRP A 183 0.19 -22.04 5.77
C TRP A 183 0.20 -21.23 7.07
N TYR A 184 0.72 -20.01 7.03
CA TYR A 184 0.86 -19.16 8.20
C TYR A 184 -0.50 -18.71 8.78
N GLN A 185 -1.60 -18.70 8.00
CA GLN A 185 -2.93 -18.41 8.51
C GLN A 185 -3.34 -19.46 9.58
N PHE A 186 -3.06 -20.73 9.29
CA PHE A 186 -3.34 -21.85 10.24
C PHE A 186 -2.37 -21.83 11.42
N TYR A 187 -1.14 -21.41 11.19
CA TYR A 187 -0.18 -21.20 12.27
C TYR A 187 -0.68 -20.11 13.23
N PHE A 188 -1.13 -18.97 12.73
CA PHE A 188 -1.67 -17.86 13.50
C PHE A 188 -3.02 -18.18 14.19
N ALA A 189 -3.75 -19.16 13.71
CA ALA A 189 -4.96 -19.64 14.35
C ALA A 189 -4.70 -20.21 15.76
N THR A 190 -3.49 -20.68 16.03
CA THR A 190 -3.09 -21.37 17.25
C THR A 190 -2.37 -20.46 18.25
N PRO A 191 -2.45 -20.74 19.59
CA PRO A 191 -1.62 -20.04 20.58
C PRO A 191 -0.11 -20.19 20.32
N ARG A 192 0.32 -21.38 19.82
CA ARG A 192 1.71 -21.62 19.42
C ARG A 192 2.15 -20.66 18.30
N GLY A 193 1.29 -20.44 17.32
CA GLY A 193 1.59 -19.54 16.19
C GLY A 193 1.68 -18.09 16.62
N GLU A 194 0.79 -17.63 17.48
CA GLU A 194 0.87 -16.30 18.07
C GLU A 194 2.17 -16.11 18.88
N ALA A 195 2.51 -17.05 19.74
CA ALA A 195 3.73 -16.99 20.53
C ALA A 195 4.99 -17.03 19.64
N GLY A 196 5.00 -17.88 18.60
CA GLY A 196 6.09 -18.01 17.65
C GLY A 196 6.29 -16.74 16.81
N TYR A 197 5.20 -16.11 16.35
CA TYR A 197 5.27 -14.84 15.62
C TYR A 197 5.78 -13.72 16.53
N ARG A 198 5.30 -13.63 17.77
CA ARG A 198 5.77 -12.64 18.74
C ARG A 198 7.25 -12.76 19.04
N GLN A 199 7.75 -13.98 19.13
CA GLN A 199 9.16 -14.25 19.43
C GLN A 199 10.08 -13.96 18.22
N ASN A 200 9.60 -14.19 16.99
CA ASN A 200 10.42 -14.23 15.79
C ASN A 200 9.84 -13.34 14.67
N THR A 201 9.24 -12.20 15.03
CA THR A 201 8.52 -11.33 14.07
C THR A 201 9.36 -10.97 12.85
N HIS A 202 10.61 -10.54 13.04
CA HIS A 202 11.50 -10.14 11.95
C HIS A 202 11.91 -11.32 11.05
N ASP A 203 12.33 -12.43 11.63
CA ASP A 203 12.74 -13.61 10.86
C ASP A 203 11.55 -14.19 10.07
N PHE A 204 10.37 -14.18 10.69
CA PHE A 204 9.13 -14.60 10.04
C PHE A 204 8.80 -13.68 8.85
N ALA A 205 8.85 -12.37 9.06
CA ALA A 205 8.59 -11.39 8.00
C ALA A 205 9.57 -11.56 6.84
N LYS A 206 10.87 -11.71 7.12
CA LYS A 206 11.89 -11.92 6.09
C LYS A 206 11.67 -13.21 5.31
N PHE A 207 11.25 -14.28 6.02
CA PHE A 207 10.88 -15.54 5.39
C PHE A 207 9.68 -15.38 4.44
N ILE A 208 8.65 -14.64 4.85
CA ILE A 208 7.49 -14.34 4.00
C ILE A 208 7.90 -13.53 2.78
N TRP A 209 8.81 -12.56 2.89
CA TRP A 209 9.32 -11.82 1.74
C TRP A 209 9.95 -12.74 0.68
N HIS A 210 10.79 -13.67 1.11
CA HIS A 210 11.40 -14.67 0.20
C HIS A 210 10.35 -15.61 -0.42
N GLN A 211 9.32 -15.99 0.34
CA GLN A 211 8.23 -16.83 -0.17
C GLN A 211 7.36 -16.07 -1.19
N ALA A 212 7.00 -14.83 -0.88
CA ALA A 212 6.09 -14.02 -1.70
C ALA A 212 6.76 -13.42 -2.94
N SER A 213 8.08 -13.16 -2.89
CA SER A 213 8.86 -12.61 -4.00
C SER A 213 10.14 -13.45 -4.19
N PRO A 214 10.03 -14.69 -4.70
CA PRO A 214 11.13 -15.66 -4.67
C PRO A 214 12.32 -15.27 -5.57
N GLN A 215 12.14 -14.37 -6.52
CA GLN A 215 13.20 -13.87 -7.39
C GLN A 215 13.74 -12.49 -6.99
N TRP A 216 13.10 -11.83 -6.04
CA TRP A 216 13.55 -10.52 -5.59
C TRP A 216 14.81 -10.62 -4.72
N GLN A 217 15.88 -9.98 -5.16
CA GLN A 217 17.18 -9.94 -4.47
C GLN A 217 17.27 -8.68 -3.59
N PHE A 218 16.59 -8.68 -2.46
CA PHE A 218 16.70 -7.59 -1.49
C PHE A 218 17.87 -7.80 -0.52
N SER A 219 18.48 -6.70 -0.08
CA SER A 219 19.56 -6.75 0.90
C SER A 219 19.01 -6.79 2.34
N ASP A 220 19.84 -7.25 3.29
CA ASP A 220 19.54 -7.17 4.72
C ASP A 220 19.28 -5.71 5.17
N ALA A 221 19.99 -4.75 4.60
CA ALA A 221 19.78 -3.33 4.88
C ALA A 221 18.41 -2.83 4.38
N THR A 222 17.93 -3.33 3.24
CA THR A 222 16.59 -3.04 2.73
C THR A 222 15.52 -3.58 3.68
N PHE A 223 15.64 -4.84 4.09
CA PHE A 223 14.72 -5.47 5.02
C PHE A 223 14.75 -4.78 6.40
N ALA A 224 15.91 -4.44 6.92
CA ALA A 224 16.07 -3.82 8.23
C ALA A 224 15.36 -2.46 8.36
N LYS A 225 15.15 -1.74 7.26
CA LYS A 225 14.36 -0.49 7.28
C LYS A 225 12.90 -0.77 7.62
N THR A 226 12.29 -1.74 6.94
CA THR A 226 10.90 -2.18 7.19
C THR A 226 10.75 -2.88 8.54
N ALA A 227 11.71 -3.73 8.94
CA ALA A 227 11.63 -4.51 10.17
C ALA A 227 11.34 -3.65 11.40
N ARG A 228 11.88 -2.42 11.47
CA ARG A 228 11.61 -1.47 12.56
C ARG A 228 10.14 -1.10 12.71
N ALA A 229 9.37 -1.09 11.63
CA ALA A 229 7.94 -0.80 11.71
C ALA A 229 7.14 -1.94 12.37
N LEU A 230 7.67 -3.16 12.31
CA LEU A 230 7.08 -4.36 12.93
C LEU A 230 7.29 -4.40 14.46
N ASP A 231 8.17 -3.56 15.00
CA ASP A 231 8.37 -3.38 16.45
C ASP A 231 7.23 -2.60 17.13
N ASN A 232 6.23 -2.18 16.36
CA ASN A 232 5.02 -1.57 16.92
C ASN A 232 4.38 -2.50 17.96
N PRO A 233 4.06 -2.01 19.18
CA PRO A 233 3.55 -2.86 20.27
C PRO A 233 2.24 -3.57 19.95
N ASP A 234 1.46 -3.04 19.01
CA ASP A 234 0.17 -3.60 18.60
C ASP A 234 0.30 -4.53 17.38
N HIS A 235 1.51 -4.63 16.74
CA HIS A 235 1.71 -5.32 15.47
C HIS A 235 1.27 -6.78 15.49
N VAL A 236 1.73 -7.53 16.49
CA VAL A 236 1.41 -8.97 16.62
C VAL A 236 -0.08 -9.16 16.82
N ALA A 237 -0.69 -8.39 17.72
CA ALA A 237 -2.11 -8.51 18.01
C ALA A 237 -2.98 -8.22 16.76
N ILE A 238 -2.66 -7.16 16.01
CA ILE A 238 -3.38 -6.80 14.79
C ILE A 238 -3.20 -7.87 13.71
N THR A 239 -1.98 -8.39 13.53
CA THR A 239 -1.70 -9.44 12.54
C THR A 239 -2.47 -10.72 12.86
N ILE A 240 -2.39 -11.18 14.10
CA ILE A 240 -3.10 -12.40 14.56
C ILE A 240 -4.61 -12.21 14.41
N SER A 241 -5.16 -11.07 14.84
CA SER A 241 -6.58 -10.75 14.68
C SER A 241 -7.02 -10.77 13.22
N ASN A 242 -6.25 -10.17 12.28
CA ASN A 242 -6.61 -10.19 10.87
C ASN A 242 -6.76 -11.61 10.32
N TYR A 243 -5.80 -12.48 10.59
CA TYR A 243 -5.83 -13.84 10.04
C TYR A 243 -6.86 -14.72 10.75
N ARG A 244 -7.04 -14.58 12.06
CA ARG A 244 -8.12 -15.28 12.80
C ARG A 244 -9.51 -14.84 12.33
N TRP A 245 -9.70 -13.53 12.10
CA TRP A 245 -10.95 -13.01 11.56
C TRP A 245 -11.26 -13.60 10.18
N ARG A 246 -10.28 -13.68 9.29
CA ARG A 246 -10.43 -14.27 7.95
C ARG A 246 -10.83 -15.74 7.97
N LEU A 247 -10.41 -16.49 8.98
CA LEU A 247 -10.75 -17.90 9.19
C LEU A 247 -12.04 -18.10 10.01
N GLY A 248 -12.77 -17.03 10.36
CA GLY A 248 -13.97 -17.12 11.18
C GLY A 248 -13.70 -17.42 12.66
N LEU A 249 -12.44 -17.39 13.11
CA LEU A 249 -12.03 -17.74 14.47
C LEU A 249 -12.11 -16.56 15.45
N GLU A 250 -12.27 -15.36 14.95
CA GLU A 250 -12.39 -14.13 15.74
C GLU A 250 -13.55 -13.29 15.22
N LYS A 251 -14.38 -12.77 16.13
CA LYS A 251 -15.45 -11.84 15.78
C LYS A 251 -14.87 -10.43 15.60
N GLY A 252 -15.33 -9.73 14.56
CA GLY A 252 -15.03 -8.31 14.40
C GLY A 252 -15.77 -7.45 15.43
N GLU A 253 -15.43 -6.15 15.49
CA GLU A 253 -16.14 -5.19 16.31
C GLU A 253 -17.52 -4.87 15.73
N ALA A 254 -18.52 -4.76 16.62
CA ALA A 254 -19.91 -4.49 16.23
C ALA A 254 -20.09 -3.20 15.43
N LYS A 255 -19.26 -2.17 15.68
CA LYS A 255 -19.32 -0.88 14.94
C LYS A 255 -19.04 -1.03 13.45
N TYR A 256 -18.34 -2.09 13.03
CA TYR A 256 -18.03 -2.38 11.62
C TYR A 256 -18.97 -3.42 10.99
N ALA A 257 -19.91 -3.99 11.76
CA ALA A 257 -20.79 -5.07 11.28
C ALA A 257 -21.58 -4.68 10.02
N GLY A 258 -22.05 -3.43 9.93
CA GLY A 258 -22.75 -2.94 8.74
C GLY A 258 -21.87 -2.85 7.49
N TYR A 259 -20.57 -2.59 7.64
CA TYR A 259 -19.61 -2.62 6.53
C TYR A 259 -19.36 -4.06 6.09
N GLU A 260 -19.17 -4.98 7.03
CA GLU A 260 -18.95 -6.40 6.72
C GLU A 260 -20.16 -7.02 6.01
N GLN A 261 -21.39 -6.67 6.40
CA GLN A 261 -22.60 -7.11 5.68
C GLN A 261 -22.62 -6.62 4.22
N ARG A 262 -22.22 -5.37 3.98
CA ARG A 262 -22.12 -4.82 2.62
C ARG A 262 -21.00 -5.49 1.82
N LEU A 263 -19.89 -5.87 2.45
CA LEU A 263 -18.77 -6.54 1.81
C LEU A 263 -19.05 -8.03 1.53
N ALA A 264 -19.89 -8.68 2.35
CA ALA A 264 -20.21 -10.11 2.22
C ALA A 264 -20.87 -10.47 0.88
N VAL A 265 -21.55 -9.52 0.24
CA VAL A 265 -22.13 -9.70 -1.11
C VAL A 265 -21.13 -9.43 -2.25
N LEU A 266 -19.87 -9.14 -1.93
CA LEU A 266 -18.81 -8.83 -2.87
C LEU A 266 -19.20 -7.71 -3.84
N PRO A 267 -19.43 -6.49 -3.34
CA PRO A 267 -19.92 -5.37 -4.14
C PRO A 267 -18.95 -5.03 -5.28
N PRO A 268 -19.45 -4.52 -6.42
CA PRO A 268 -18.59 -4.07 -7.49
C PRO A 268 -17.83 -2.80 -7.10
N ILE A 269 -16.66 -2.62 -7.72
CA ILE A 269 -15.89 -1.37 -7.70
C ILE A 269 -16.22 -0.60 -8.97
N THR A 270 -16.70 0.62 -8.82
CA THR A 270 -17.23 1.45 -9.92
C THR A 270 -16.28 2.55 -10.36
N VAL A 271 -15.22 2.81 -9.60
CA VAL A 271 -14.23 3.85 -9.92
C VAL A 271 -13.25 3.35 -11.00
N PRO A 272 -12.61 4.25 -11.76
CA PRO A 272 -11.55 3.89 -12.69
C PRO A 272 -10.47 3.07 -11.97
N THR A 273 -10.11 1.92 -12.53
CA THR A 273 -9.21 0.97 -11.84
C THR A 273 -8.19 0.36 -12.78
N ILE A 274 -6.94 0.32 -12.34
CA ILE A 274 -5.89 -0.54 -12.90
C ILE A 274 -5.53 -1.62 -11.87
N THR A 275 -5.58 -2.88 -12.28
CA THR A 275 -5.03 -3.97 -11.47
C THR A 275 -3.66 -4.37 -12.01
N LEU A 276 -2.73 -4.69 -11.12
CA LEU A 276 -1.38 -5.14 -11.46
C LEU A 276 -1.12 -6.53 -10.91
N GLU A 277 -0.31 -7.31 -11.62
CA GLU A 277 0.20 -8.58 -11.13
C GLU A 277 1.68 -8.75 -11.47
N GLY A 278 2.48 -9.17 -10.48
CA GLY A 278 3.88 -9.53 -10.70
C GLY A 278 4.00 -10.95 -11.27
N ALA A 279 4.72 -11.13 -12.38
CA ALA A 279 4.88 -12.42 -13.04
C ALA A 279 5.48 -13.52 -12.14
N ASN A 280 6.16 -13.13 -11.07
CA ASN A 280 6.77 -14.03 -10.08
C ASN A 280 6.19 -13.85 -8.66
N ASN A 281 4.93 -13.42 -8.57
CA ASN A 281 4.24 -13.36 -7.29
C ASN A 281 4.05 -14.77 -6.72
N GLY A 282 4.76 -15.08 -5.64
CA GLY A 282 4.69 -16.37 -4.94
C GLY A 282 3.53 -16.46 -3.93
N ALA A 283 2.85 -15.35 -3.65
CA ALA A 283 1.65 -15.36 -2.81
C ALA A 283 0.43 -15.83 -3.63
N PRO A 284 -0.51 -16.58 -3.04
CA PRO A 284 -1.75 -16.94 -3.74
C PRO A 284 -2.55 -15.69 -4.14
N HIS A 285 -2.92 -15.62 -5.39
CA HIS A 285 -3.71 -14.53 -5.96
C HIS A 285 -4.73 -15.07 -6.97
N PRO A 286 -5.90 -14.42 -7.13
CA PRO A 286 -6.90 -14.85 -8.09
C PRO A 286 -6.46 -14.51 -9.52
N ALA A 287 -6.81 -15.36 -10.47
CA ALA A 287 -6.59 -15.05 -11.89
C ALA A 287 -7.46 -13.86 -12.35
N PRO A 288 -6.95 -12.95 -13.21
CA PRO A 288 -7.68 -11.76 -13.65
C PRO A 288 -9.08 -12.06 -14.21
N ALA A 289 -9.26 -13.14 -14.95
CA ALA A 289 -10.55 -13.57 -15.47
C ALA A 289 -11.61 -13.84 -14.38
N SER A 290 -11.20 -14.22 -13.17
CA SER A 290 -12.11 -14.55 -12.07
C SER A 290 -12.70 -13.30 -11.38
N TYR A 291 -12.03 -12.17 -11.44
CA TYR A 291 -12.47 -10.95 -10.77
C TYR A 291 -12.79 -9.78 -11.72
N ARG A 292 -12.45 -9.87 -13.00
CA ARG A 292 -12.65 -8.77 -13.97
C ARG A 292 -14.06 -8.16 -13.91
N ALA A 293 -15.08 -8.99 -13.78
CA ALA A 293 -16.47 -8.56 -13.73
C ALA A 293 -16.83 -7.75 -12.46
N LYS A 294 -15.96 -7.74 -11.44
CA LYS A 294 -16.14 -6.94 -10.23
C LYS A 294 -15.81 -5.45 -10.42
N PHE A 295 -15.06 -5.12 -11.47
CA PHE A 295 -14.74 -3.75 -11.84
C PHE A 295 -15.69 -3.30 -12.94
N THR A 296 -16.67 -2.46 -12.60
CA THR A 296 -17.74 -2.02 -13.51
C THR A 296 -17.51 -0.61 -14.06
N GLY A 297 -16.53 0.11 -13.55
CA GLY A 297 -16.00 1.34 -14.13
C GLY A 297 -15.01 1.08 -15.27
N LYS A 298 -14.29 2.13 -15.69
CA LYS A 298 -13.15 1.96 -16.59
C LYS A 298 -12.11 1.07 -15.93
N TYR A 299 -11.60 0.10 -16.67
CA TYR A 299 -10.74 -0.93 -16.10
C TYR A 299 -9.66 -1.38 -17.08
N GLU A 300 -8.44 -1.43 -16.56
CA GLU A 300 -7.30 -2.03 -17.23
C GLU A 300 -6.59 -3.04 -16.30
N HIS A 301 -5.80 -3.92 -16.90
CA HIS A 301 -4.96 -4.87 -16.19
C HIS A 301 -3.56 -4.86 -16.80
N GLY A 302 -2.54 -4.87 -15.94
CA GLY A 302 -1.14 -4.93 -16.34
C GLY A 302 -0.40 -6.07 -15.64
N ASP A 303 0.24 -6.92 -16.43
CA ASP A 303 1.21 -7.89 -15.95
C ASP A 303 2.60 -7.24 -15.92
N LEU A 304 3.28 -7.33 -14.78
CA LEU A 304 4.63 -6.83 -14.58
C LEU A 304 5.63 -7.97 -14.86
N PRO A 305 6.36 -7.90 -15.97
CA PRO A 305 7.22 -8.99 -16.43
C PRO A 305 8.48 -9.15 -15.57
N GLY A 306 9.23 -10.23 -15.85
CA GLY A 306 10.52 -10.46 -15.23
C GLY A 306 10.44 -10.98 -13.81
N ALA A 307 11.30 -10.50 -12.93
CA ALA A 307 11.44 -10.99 -11.56
C ALA A 307 10.47 -10.36 -10.56
N VAL A 308 9.52 -9.51 -11.02
CA VAL A 308 8.59 -8.80 -10.14
C VAL A 308 7.69 -9.80 -9.42
N GLY A 309 7.67 -9.73 -8.11
CA GLY A 309 6.91 -10.60 -7.23
C GLY A 309 5.72 -9.87 -6.58
N HIS A 310 5.63 -10.01 -5.25
CA HIS A 310 4.46 -9.60 -4.47
C HIS A 310 4.43 -8.10 -4.10
N ASN A 311 5.59 -7.43 -4.11
CA ASN A 311 5.74 -6.03 -3.74
C ASN A 311 6.16 -5.15 -4.93
N PRO A 312 5.31 -5.02 -5.97
CA PRO A 312 5.63 -4.20 -7.15
C PRO A 312 6.10 -2.77 -6.83
N PRO A 313 5.57 -2.05 -5.81
CA PRO A 313 6.07 -0.71 -5.49
C PRO A 313 7.56 -0.64 -5.21
N GLN A 314 8.16 -1.73 -4.69
CA GLN A 314 9.58 -1.79 -4.36
C GLN A 314 10.38 -2.58 -5.39
N GLU A 315 9.75 -3.54 -6.08
CA GLU A 315 10.40 -4.40 -7.07
C GLU A 315 10.44 -3.76 -8.47
N ASP A 316 9.40 -2.99 -8.84
CA ASP A 316 9.36 -2.18 -10.05
C ASP A 316 8.64 -0.84 -9.78
N PRO A 317 9.28 0.09 -9.06
CA PRO A 317 8.68 1.37 -8.72
C PRO A 317 8.28 2.20 -9.95
N THR A 318 8.98 2.05 -11.06
CA THR A 318 8.68 2.79 -12.30
C THR A 318 7.34 2.37 -12.89
N ALA A 319 7.11 1.06 -13.02
CA ALA A 319 5.84 0.54 -13.52
C ALA A 319 4.69 0.88 -12.57
N PHE A 320 4.93 0.81 -11.25
CA PHE A 320 3.91 1.17 -10.28
C PHE A 320 3.52 2.65 -10.34
N VAL A 321 4.51 3.56 -10.44
CA VAL A 321 4.27 5.01 -10.66
C VAL A 321 3.46 5.24 -11.93
N GLN A 322 3.81 4.56 -13.03
CA GLN A 322 3.09 4.72 -14.29
C GLN A 322 1.64 4.27 -14.16
N ALA A 323 1.38 3.15 -13.49
CA ALA A 323 0.02 2.67 -13.26
C ALA A 323 -0.83 3.66 -12.45
N VAL A 324 -0.25 4.33 -11.43
CA VAL A 324 -0.95 5.38 -10.67
C VAL A 324 -1.31 6.56 -11.57
N VAL A 325 -0.37 7.01 -12.40
CA VAL A 325 -0.59 8.14 -13.34
C VAL A 325 -1.64 7.77 -14.39
N ASP A 326 -1.61 6.55 -14.90
CA ASP A 326 -2.56 6.09 -15.93
C ASP A 326 -3.96 5.90 -15.34
N ALA A 327 -4.07 5.35 -14.13
CA ALA A 327 -5.35 5.21 -13.42
C ALA A 327 -6.02 6.57 -13.15
N ASP A 328 -5.24 7.59 -12.80
CA ASP A 328 -5.72 8.97 -12.59
C ASP A 328 -6.31 9.61 -13.88
N ARG A 329 -5.88 9.12 -15.04
CA ARG A 329 -6.29 9.62 -16.37
C ARG A 329 -7.43 8.83 -17.02
N LEU A 330 -7.74 7.62 -16.50
CA LEU A 330 -8.85 6.82 -17.00
C LEU A 330 -10.19 7.55 -16.79
#